data_46068c915b4aaa8e9affa615b11a3272
#
_entry.id   46068c915b4aaa8e9affa615b11a3272
#
_cell.length_a   1.000
_cell.length_b   1.000
_cell.length_c   1.000
_cell.angle_alpha   90.00
_cell.angle_beta   90.00
_cell.angle_gamma   90.00
#
_symmetry.space_group_name_H-M   'P 1'
#
loop_
_entity.id
_entity.type
_entity.pdbx_description
1 polymer ?
#
loop_
_entity_poly.entity_id
_entity_poly.type
_entity_poly.pdbx_seq_one_letter_code
_entity_poly.pdbx_strand_id
1 'polypeptide(L)' 'MQGCLGIYVQKNLIKYAKVSKDRNSFKVEAYGVKFYDGDIEKTIEQIVKETYSFQV' A
#
# COMPACT_ATOMS: atom_id res chain seq x y z
N MET A 1 -3.73 -18.03 -0.44
CA MET A 1 -2.97 -16.83 -0.06
C MET A 1 -3.84 -15.59 -0.23
N GLN A 2 -3.92 -14.79 0.79
CA GLN A 2 -4.70 -13.56 0.77
C GLN A 2 -3.78 -12.36 0.94
N GLY A 3 -4.02 -11.35 0.13
CA GLY A 3 -3.26 -10.12 0.24
C GLY A 3 -4.13 -8.99 0.73
N CYS A 4 -3.52 -8.06 1.45
CA CYS A 4 -4.21 -6.90 1.98
C CYS A 4 -3.31 -5.68 1.85
N LEU A 5 -3.88 -4.60 1.35
CA LEU A 5 -3.16 -3.34 1.26
C LEU A 5 -3.71 -2.39 2.32
N GLY A 6 -2.86 -2.06 3.28
CA GLY A 6 -3.22 -1.11 4.31
C GLY A 6 -2.72 0.27 3.95
N ILE A 7 -3.57 1.26 4.08
CA ILE A 7 -3.22 2.64 3.77
C ILE A 7 -3.54 3.50 4.98
N TYR A 8 -2.55 4.25 5.42
CA TYR A 8 -2.69 5.16 6.54
C TYR A 8 -2.41 6.57 6.06
N VAL A 9 -3.43 7.43 6.16
CA VAL A 9 -3.33 8.80 5.67
C VAL A 9 -3.02 9.74 6.81
N GLN A 10 -1.94 10.48 6.69
CA GLN A 10 -1.58 11.53 7.62
C GLN A 10 -1.68 12.88 6.92
N LYS A 11 -1.33 13.92 7.64
CA LYS A 11 -1.56 15.29 7.18
C LYS A 11 -0.97 15.58 5.80
N ASN A 12 0.27 15.18 5.58
CA ASN A 12 0.94 15.48 4.32
C ASN A 12 1.52 14.25 3.65
N LEU A 13 1.21 13.06 4.20
CA LEU A 13 1.81 11.86 3.65
C LEU A 13 0.87 10.67 3.81
N ILE A 14 1.12 9.68 3.00
CA ILE A 14 0.38 8.42 3.04
C ILE A 14 1.38 7.31 3.27
N LYS A 15 1.17 6.55 4.32
CA LYS A 15 1.94 5.33 4.56
C LYS A 15 1.14 4.14 4.06
N TYR A 16 1.83 3.20 3.46
CA TYR A 16 1.15 2.03 2.95
C TYR A 16 1.99 0.78 3.19
N ALA A 17 1.30 -0.34 3.30
CA ALA A 17 1.96 -1.62 3.44
C ALA A 17 1.10 -2.69 2.79
N LYS A 18 1.73 -3.53 1.99
CA LYS A 18 1.07 -4.67 1.40
C LYS A 18 1.50 -5.92 2.16
N VAL A 19 0.52 -6.63 2.69
CA VAL A 19 0.76 -7.79 3.54
C VAL A 19 0.04 -8.97 2.94
N SER A 20 0.70 -10.11 2.90
CA SER A 20 0.05 -11.35 2.53
C SER A 20 -0.06 -12.25 3.75
N LYS A 21 -1.14 -13.01 3.78
CA LYS A 21 -1.38 -13.96 4.85
C LYS A 21 -1.31 -15.37 4.29
N ASP A 22 -0.51 -16.20 4.91
CA ASP A 22 -0.37 -17.59 4.53
C ASP A 22 -0.55 -18.47 5.77
N ARG A 23 -1.74 -19.07 5.89
CA ARG A 23 -2.08 -19.92 7.02
C ARG A 23 -1.98 -19.17 8.35
N ASN A 24 -0.88 -19.37 9.07
CA ASN A 24 -0.71 -18.79 10.40
C ASN A 24 0.33 -17.68 10.45
N SER A 25 0.79 -17.22 9.30
CA SER A 25 1.83 -16.20 9.29
C SER A 25 1.47 -15.05 8.36
N PHE A 26 2.03 -13.90 8.67
CA PHE A 26 1.90 -12.71 7.84
C PHE A 26 3.26 -12.34 7.27
N LYS A 27 3.23 -11.88 6.05
CA LYS A 27 4.46 -11.42 5.41
C LYS A 27 4.23 -10.05 4.81
N VAL A 28 5.08 -9.11 5.16
CA VAL A 28 5.05 -7.79 4.55
C VAL A 28 5.77 -7.85 3.22
N GLU A 29 5.04 -7.66 2.13
CA GLU A 29 5.61 -7.77 0.80
C GLU A 29 6.15 -6.44 0.28
N ALA A 30 5.50 -5.35 0.64
CA ALA A 30 5.92 -4.04 0.22
C ALA A 30 5.42 -3.01 1.21
N TYR A 31 6.20 -1.96 1.39
CA TYR A 31 5.78 -0.85 2.22
C TYR A 31 6.46 0.42 1.75
N GLY A 32 5.90 1.53 2.14
CA GLY A 32 6.51 2.78 1.75
C GLY A 32 5.73 3.97 2.26
N VAL A 33 6.23 5.13 1.90
CA VAL A 33 5.63 6.40 2.26
C VAL A 33 5.59 7.27 1.02
N LYS A 34 4.47 7.92 0.78
CA LYS A 34 4.35 8.88 -0.30
C LYS A 34 3.81 10.19 0.23
N PHE A 35 4.43 11.27 -0.20
CA PHE A 35 3.92 12.60 0.09
C PHE A 35 2.88 12.97 -0.97
N TYR A 36 1.83 13.63 -0.54
CA TYR A 36 0.85 14.11 -1.47
C TYR A 36 0.61 15.59 -1.24
N ASP A 37 0.21 16.27 -2.30
CA ASP A 37 -0.04 17.69 -2.26
C ASP A 37 -1.38 17.96 -2.94
N GLY A 38 -2.43 17.91 -2.13
CA GLY A 38 -3.75 18.28 -2.59
C GLY A 38 -4.60 17.17 -3.17
N ASP A 39 -4.02 16.26 -3.94
CA ASP A 39 -4.81 15.23 -4.59
C ASP A 39 -4.52 13.86 -3.99
N ILE A 40 -5.28 13.54 -2.98
CA ILE A 40 -5.10 12.30 -2.25
C ILE A 40 -5.53 11.09 -3.09
N GLU A 41 -6.56 11.24 -3.92
CA GLU A 41 -7.06 10.15 -4.74
C GLU A 41 -6.03 9.68 -5.75
N LYS A 42 -5.37 10.61 -6.40
CA LYS A 42 -4.33 10.27 -7.36
C LYS A 42 -3.18 9.54 -6.70
N THR A 43 -2.81 10.00 -5.52
CA THR A 43 -1.71 9.36 -4.79
C THR A 43 -2.07 7.94 -4.40
N ILE A 44 -3.29 7.72 -3.94
CA ILE A 44 -3.76 6.38 -3.59
C ILE A 44 -3.79 5.48 -4.82
N GLU A 45 -4.28 5.99 -5.95
CA GLU A 45 -4.27 5.24 -7.20
C GLU A 45 -2.86 4.82 -7.57
N GLN A 46 -1.91 5.72 -7.41
CA GLN A 46 -0.53 5.43 -7.73
C GLN A 46 0.03 4.34 -6.82
N ILE A 47 -0.29 4.40 -5.54
CA ILE A 47 0.14 3.38 -4.59
C ILE A 47 -0.44 2.02 -4.98
N VAL A 48 -1.72 1.98 -5.31
CA VAL A 48 -2.35 0.73 -5.72
C VAL A 48 -1.67 0.18 -6.97
N LYS A 49 -1.43 1.02 -7.95
CA LYS A 49 -0.76 0.59 -9.17
C LYS A 49 0.62 0.02 -8.89
N GLU A 50 1.39 0.71 -8.06
CA GLU A 50 2.75 0.26 -7.77
C GLU A 50 2.76 -1.05 -7.00
N THR A 51 1.87 -1.18 -6.02
CA THR A 51 1.86 -2.40 -5.20
C THR A 51 1.34 -3.61 -5.94
N TYR A 52 0.38 -3.42 -6.82
CA TYR A 52 -0.19 -4.55 -7.56
C TYR A 52 0.49 -4.82 -8.89
N SER A 53 1.34 -3.93 -9.35
CA SER A 53 2.07 -4.17 -10.59
C SER A 53 3.11 -5.27 -10.44
N PHE A 54 3.46 -5.62 -9.22
CA PHE A 54 4.40 -6.71 -8.95
C PHE A 54 3.75 -8.07 -8.95
N GLN A 55 2.44 -8.10 -9.08
CA GLN A 55 1.71 -9.36 -9.13
C GLN A 55 1.51 -9.77 -10.57
N VAL A 56 2.38 -10.56 -11.04
CA VAL A 56 2.30 -11.07 -12.40
C VAL A 56 1.90 -12.52 -12.38
#